data_a0d942cf83dca20ef8911022dbbda050
#
_entry.id   a0d942cf83dca20ef8911022dbbda050
#
_cell.length_a   1.000
_cell.length_b   1.000
_cell.length_c   1.000
_cell.angle_alpha   90.00
_cell.angle_beta   90.00
_cell.angle_gamma   90.00
#
_symmetry.space_group_name_H-M   'P 1'
#
loop_
_entity.id
_entity.type
_entity.pdbx_description
1 polymer ?
#
loop_
_entity_poly.entity_id
_entity_poly.type
_entity_poly.pdbx_seq_one_letter_code
_entity_poly.pdbx_strand_id
1 'polypeptide(L)'
;MRKKTQSDSSQKLKGKRRKLDLLDQKLLTLLNRRLRITLEIGKIKKEIGKKIYDAEREKEILERLERKNKGPLKKKDLQEIFATIIRVSRKSQI
;
A
#
# COMPACT_ATOMS: atom_id res chain seq x y z
N MET A 1 7.55 -19.87 -37.25
CA MET A 1 6.40 -19.61 -36.41
C MET A 1 6.74 -19.60 -34.91
N ARG A 2 7.46 -20.61 -34.41
CA ARG A 2 7.83 -20.69 -32.98
C ARG A 2 8.66 -19.49 -32.54
N LYS A 3 9.65 -19.06 -33.33
CA LYS A 3 10.48 -17.89 -33.03
C LYS A 3 9.65 -16.61 -32.93
N LYS A 4 8.68 -16.41 -33.83
CA LYS A 4 7.81 -15.24 -33.85
C LYS A 4 6.92 -15.20 -32.60
N THR A 5 6.34 -16.35 -32.21
CA THR A 5 5.52 -16.47 -31.01
C THR A 5 6.32 -16.18 -29.75
N GLN A 6 7.55 -16.70 -29.64
CA GLN A 6 8.47 -16.45 -28.52
C GLN A 6 8.86 -14.98 -28.44
N SER A 7 9.15 -14.36 -29.60
CA SER A 7 9.48 -12.93 -29.70
C SER A 7 8.29 -12.06 -29.23
N ASP A 8 7.07 -12.39 -29.67
CA ASP A 8 5.85 -11.68 -29.25
C ASP A 8 5.62 -11.82 -27.75
N SER A 9 5.76 -13.01 -27.20
CA SER A 9 5.63 -13.27 -25.77
C SER A 9 6.68 -12.50 -24.96
N SER A 10 7.92 -12.48 -25.46
CA SER A 10 9.01 -11.75 -24.83
C SER A 10 8.72 -10.24 -24.82
N GLN A 11 8.22 -9.69 -25.93
CA GLN A 11 7.85 -8.27 -26.02
C GLN A 11 6.65 -7.94 -25.14
N LYS A 12 5.66 -8.84 -25.08
CA LYS A 12 4.50 -8.68 -24.18
C LYS A 12 4.95 -8.65 -22.73
N LEU A 13 5.86 -9.51 -22.35
CA LEU A 13 6.42 -9.54 -21.00
C LEU A 13 7.13 -8.23 -20.66
N LYS A 14 7.97 -7.72 -21.55
CA LYS A 14 8.65 -6.43 -21.36
C LYS A 14 7.66 -5.29 -21.20
N GLY A 15 6.59 -5.27 -22.02
CA GLY A 15 5.55 -4.27 -21.95
C GLY A 15 4.81 -4.32 -20.60
N LYS A 16 4.47 -5.51 -20.12
CA LYS A 16 3.80 -5.68 -18.83
C LYS A 16 4.69 -5.28 -17.67
N ARG A 17 5.97 -5.64 -17.71
CA ARG A 17 6.94 -5.22 -16.69
C ARG A 17 7.09 -3.71 -16.64
N ARG A 18 7.09 -3.04 -17.78
CA ARG A 18 7.15 -1.57 -17.84
C ARG A 18 5.93 -0.94 -17.17
N LYS A 19 4.74 -1.47 -17.43
CA LYS A 19 3.51 -1.03 -16.77
C LYS A 19 3.59 -1.23 -15.26
N LEU A 20 4.10 -2.38 -14.84
CA LEU A 20 4.28 -2.70 -13.42
C LEU A 20 5.25 -1.72 -12.75
N ASP A 21 6.37 -1.43 -13.40
CA ASP A 21 7.37 -0.47 -12.88
C ASP A 21 6.76 0.92 -12.66
N LEU A 22 5.91 1.37 -13.60
CA LEU A 22 5.21 2.64 -13.47
C LEU A 22 4.22 2.63 -12.30
N LEU A 23 3.51 1.52 -12.11
CA LEU A 23 2.60 1.36 -10.98
C LEU A 23 3.36 1.35 -9.65
N ASP A 24 4.51 0.70 -9.60
CA ASP A 24 5.35 0.68 -8.39
C ASP A 24 5.82 2.07 -8.02
N GLN A 25 6.19 2.90 -9.00
CA GLN A 25 6.57 4.29 -8.77
C GLN A 25 5.41 5.11 -8.18
N LYS A 26 4.21 4.93 -8.72
CA LYS A 26 3.00 5.58 -8.21
C LYS A 26 2.68 5.11 -6.79
N LEU A 27 2.80 3.81 -6.55
CA LEU A 27 2.58 3.22 -5.23
C LEU A 27 3.56 3.80 -4.21
N LEU A 28 4.85 3.89 -4.55
CA LEU A 28 5.87 4.49 -3.71
C LEU A 28 5.53 5.94 -3.36
N THR A 29 5.13 6.73 -4.36
CA THR A 29 4.71 8.12 -4.16
C THR A 29 3.54 8.21 -3.18
N LEU A 30 2.54 7.34 -3.32
CA LEU A 30 1.37 7.31 -2.44
C LEU A 30 1.74 6.87 -1.02
N LEU A 31 2.63 5.90 -0.88
CA LEU A 31 3.12 5.47 0.44
C LEU A 31 3.84 6.60 1.16
N ASN A 32 4.67 7.37 0.45
CA ASN A 32 5.35 8.52 1.04
C ASN A 32 4.38 9.63 1.43
N ARG A 33 3.37 9.90 0.61
CA ARG A 33 2.32 10.88 0.94
C ARG A 33 1.56 10.47 2.19
N ARG A 34 1.18 9.19 2.27
CA ARG A 34 0.50 8.64 3.43
C ARG A 34 1.37 8.77 4.69
N LEU A 35 2.66 8.46 4.57
CA LEU A 35 3.59 8.56 5.68
C LEU A 35 3.71 10.00 6.20
N ARG A 36 3.79 11.00 5.31
CA ARG A 36 3.83 12.40 5.71
C ARG A 36 2.60 12.79 6.53
N ILE A 37 1.42 12.35 6.10
CA ILE A 37 0.17 12.62 6.82
C ILE A 37 0.18 11.94 8.19
N THR A 38 0.64 10.70 8.28
CA THR A 38 0.71 9.99 9.57
C THR A 38 1.71 10.63 10.52
N LEU A 39 2.81 11.19 10.00
CA LEU A 39 3.76 11.94 10.82
C LEU A 39 3.12 13.21 11.39
N GLU A 40 2.31 13.92 10.59
CA GLU A 40 1.52 15.07 11.05
C GLU A 40 0.53 14.67 12.14
N ILE A 41 -0.17 13.55 11.95
CA ILE A 41 -1.08 12.99 12.95
C ILE A 41 -0.34 12.67 14.24
N GLY A 42 0.86 12.12 14.15
CA GLY A 42 1.70 11.84 15.32
C GLY A 42 2.01 13.10 16.13
N LYS A 43 2.33 14.21 15.46
CA LYS A 43 2.56 15.50 16.11
C LYS A 43 1.29 16.00 16.82
N ILE A 44 0.15 15.92 16.16
CA ILE A 44 -1.13 16.32 16.74
C ILE A 44 -1.45 15.49 17.98
N LYS A 45 -1.26 14.17 17.90
CA LYS A 45 -1.48 13.27 19.04
C LYS A 45 -0.63 13.65 20.26
N LYS A 46 0.63 14.01 20.02
CA LYS A 46 1.53 14.49 21.10
C LYS A 46 0.98 15.76 21.72
N GLU A 47 0.54 16.71 20.92
CA GLU A 47 0.01 18.00 21.39
C GLU A 47 -1.22 17.83 22.28
N ILE A 48 -2.11 16.89 21.96
CA ILE A 48 -3.34 16.64 22.71
C ILE A 48 -3.23 15.50 23.72
N GLY A 49 -2.02 14.95 23.90
CA GLY A 49 -1.78 13.86 24.86
C GLY A 49 -2.39 12.53 24.50
N LYS A 50 -2.67 12.28 23.22
CA LYS A 50 -3.18 10.99 22.77
C LYS A 50 -2.05 10.00 22.50
N LYS A 51 -2.34 8.72 22.74
CA LYS A 51 -1.40 7.64 22.41
C LYS A 51 -1.30 7.47 20.90
N ILE A 52 -0.09 7.15 20.42
CA ILE A 52 0.17 6.90 18.99
C ILE A 52 -0.57 5.65 18.52
N TYR A 53 -0.55 4.57 19.31
CA TYR A 53 -1.24 3.34 19.00
C TYR A 53 -2.75 3.47 19.23
N ASP A 54 -3.53 3.22 18.19
CA ASP A 54 -4.99 3.26 18.22
C ASP A 54 -5.53 2.00 17.52
N ALA A 55 -5.76 0.96 18.28
CA ALA A 55 -6.19 -0.35 17.78
C ALA A 55 -7.53 -0.29 17.05
N GLU A 56 -8.48 0.52 17.56
CA GLU A 56 -9.79 0.66 16.94
C GLU A 56 -9.70 1.34 15.58
N ARG A 57 -8.87 2.37 15.47
CA ARG A 57 -8.64 3.07 14.21
C ARG A 57 -7.99 2.15 13.19
N GLU A 58 -7.01 1.36 13.60
CA GLU A 58 -6.32 0.42 12.70
C GLU A 58 -7.29 -0.64 12.17
N LYS A 59 -8.15 -1.15 13.04
CA LYS A 59 -9.21 -2.10 12.66
C LYS A 59 -10.20 -1.48 11.67
N GLU A 60 -10.63 -0.26 11.94
CA GLU A 60 -11.55 0.49 11.07
C GLU A 60 -10.98 0.68 9.67
N ILE A 61 -9.70 1.01 9.57
CA ILE A 61 -9.01 1.19 8.27
C ILE A 61 -9.08 -0.12 7.48
N LEU A 62 -8.71 -1.24 8.10
CA LEU A 62 -8.71 -2.54 7.44
C LEU A 62 -10.11 -2.95 6.98
N GLU A 63 -11.11 -2.80 7.83
CA GLU A 63 -12.50 -3.13 7.50
C GLU A 63 -13.03 -2.29 6.34
N ARG A 64 -12.73 -1.00 6.34
CA ARG A 64 -13.15 -0.09 5.27
C ARG A 64 -12.50 -0.46 3.95
N LEU A 65 -11.21 -0.77 3.94
CA LEU A 65 -10.49 -1.17 2.74
C LEU A 65 -11.00 -2.50 2.20
N GLU A 66 -11.32 -3.45 3.07
CA GLU A 66 -11.92 -4.72 2.68
C GLU A 66 -13.25 -4.51 1.96
N ARG A 67 -14.11 -3.62 2.47
CA ARG A 67 -15.38 -3.30 1.82
C ARG A 67 -15.22 -2.65 0.46
N LYS A 68 -14.15 -1.88 0.26
CA LYS A 68 -13.86 -1.17 -0.99
C LYS A 68 -13.10 -2.02 -2.00
N ASN A 69 -12.54 -3.13 -1.57
CA ASN A 69 -11.74 -3.99 -2.45
C ASN A 69 -12.62 -4.73 -3.44
N LYS A 70 -12.39 -4.49 -4.73
CA LYS A 70 -13.11 -5.14 -5.84
C LYS A 70 -12.26 -6.20 -6.54
N GLY A 71 -11.20 -6.65 -5.89
CA GLY A 71 -10.31 -7.70 -6.37
C GLY A 71 -9.35 -7.22 -7.42
N PRO A 72 -8.41 -8.05 -7.91
CA PRO A 72 -8.18 -9.48 -7.59
C PRO A 72 -7.45 -9.75 -6.27
N LEU A 73 -7.11 -8.71 -5.50
CA LEU A 73 -6.42 -8.88 -4.22
C LEU A 73 -7.34 -9.59 -3.22
N LYS A 74 -6.85 -10.68 -2.63
CA LYS A 74 -7.62 -11.45 -1.65
C LYS A 74 -7.64 -10.72 -0.31
N LYS A 75 -8.72 -10.90 0.46
CA LYS A 75 -8.92 -10.28 1.76
C LYS A 75 -7.73 -10.48 2.70
N LYS A 76 -7.23 -11.71 2.81
CA LYS A 76 -6.10 -12.06 3.68
C LYS A 76 -4.84 -11.31 3.27
N ASP A 77 -4.58 -11.22 1.97
CA ASP A 77 -3.40 -10.53 1.43
C ASP A 77 -3.52 -9.02 1.61
N LEU A 78 -4.70 -8.46 1.42
CA LEU A 78 -4.98 -7.05 1.70
C LEU A 78 -4.68 -6.73 3.17
N GLN A 79 -5.15 -7.56 4.09
CA GLN A 79 -4.92 -7.39 5.52
C GLN A 79 -3.43 -7.39 5.85
N GLU A 80 -2.68 -8.34 5.27
CA GLU A 80 -1.24 -8.45 5.48
C GLU A 80 -0.49 -7.21 5.00
N ILE A 81 -0.78 -6.76 3.78
CA ILE A 81 -0.13 -5.59 3.18
C ILE A 81 -0.43 -4.33 4.00
N PHE A 82 -1.70 -4.06 4.27
CA PHE A 82 -2.09 -2.84 4.98
C PHE A 82 -1.75 -2.86 6.46
N ALA A 83 -1.76 -4.01 7.10
CA ALA A 83 -1.26 -4.15 8.47
C ALA A 83 0.22 -3.76 8.55
N THR A 84 1.01 -4.13 7.54
CA THR A 84 2.41 -3.76 7.44
C THR A 84 2.57 -2.25 7.23
N ILE A 85 1.81 -1.65 6.32
CA ILE A 85 1.82 -0.21 6.07
C ILE A 85 1.49 0.56 7.35
N ILE A 86 0.43 0.14 8.05
CA ILE A 86 -0.03 0.76 9.29
C ILE A 86 1.04 0.65 10.38
N ARG A 87 1.63 -0.52 10.52
CA ARG A 87 2.69 -0.76 11.52
C ARG A 87 3.92 0.12 11.27
N VAL A 88 4.35 0.20 10.01
CA VAL A 88 5.49 1.06 9.63
C VAL A 88 5.18 2.53 9.90
N SER A 89 3.97 2.98 9.57
CA SER A 89 3.51 4.34 9.84
C SER A 89 3.50 4.66 11.33
N ARG A 90 2.96 3.76 12.15
CA ARG A 90 2.93 3.91 13.61
C ARG A 90 4.34 3.99 14.20
N LYS A 91 5.22 3.10 13.76
CA LYS A 91 6.62 3.07 14.19
C LYS A 91 7.34 4.39 13.88
N SER A 92 7.00 5.02 12.76
CA SER A 92 7.60 6.28 12.33
C SER A 92 7.12 7.48 13.15
N GLN A 93 6.00 7.36 13.86
CA GLN A 93 5.46 8.43 14.72
C GLN A 93 6.14 8.55 16.07
N ILE A 94 6.98 7.61 16.43
CA ILE A 94 7.67 7.58 17.74
C ILE A 94 8.82 8.58 17.83
#